data_6ffe9ea00b31ac1db329a165f39a42f4
#
_entry.id   6ffe9ea00b31ac1db329a165f39a42f4
#
_cell.length_a   1.000
_cell.length_b   1.000
_cell.length_c   1.000
_cell.angle_alpha   90.00
_cell.angle_beta   90.00
_cell.angle_gamma   90.00
#
_symmetry.space_group_name_H-M   'P 1'
#
loop_
_entity.id
_entity.type
_entity.pdbx_description
1 polymer ?
#
loop_
_entity_poly.entity_id
_entity_poly.type
_entity_poly.pdbx_seq_one_letter_code
_entity_poly.pdbx_strand_id
1 'polypeptide(L)'
;MMRIFILAAMLLSSFVARAGNNEMVPQNAPTKAQTERDARREAYANEIDDIVRSRNYIFRPITMQNIVTGSTRSIFAYYLFMGVMDDKVILHLPVEFTSYVIDTVNLDAYIEDYSATFSDGNWRITFSFMDGAEKWLAEIFLSNITGQTRLALVTPNGVMRYLGTIESGATIKKKRKK
;
A
#
# COMPACT_ATOMS: atom_id res chain seq x y z
N MET A 1 32.03 -56.88 -27.50
CA MET A 1 31.60 -58.25 -27.09
C MET A 1 30.54 -58.10 -26.06
N MET A 2 29.45 -58.52 -26.28
CA MET A 2 28.58 -59.61 -26.14
C MET A 2 27.18 -59.11 -25.70
N ARG A 3 26.28 -59.33 -26.57
CA ARG A 3 24.80 -59.12 -26.42
C ARG A 3 24.24 -60.19 -25.47
N ILE A 4 23.30 -59.82 -24.59
CA ILE A 4 22.31 -60.80 -24.13
C ILE A 4 20.96 -60.12 -24.16
N PHE A 5 20.08 -60.61 -25.03
CA PHE A 5 18.64 -60.46 -25.06
C PHE A 5 18.04 -61.42 -24.06
N ILE A 6 17.09 -60.99 -23.25
CA ILE A 6 16.12 -61.89 -22.63
C ILE A 6 14.72 -61.33 -22.84
N LEU A 7 13.99 -62.07 -23.68
CA LEU A 7 12.53 -62.02 -23.87
C LEU A 7 11.88 -62.85 -22.76
N ALA A 8 10.82 -62.36 -22.13
CA ALA A 8 9.78 -63.15 -21.53
C ALA A 8 8.54 -62.26 -21.33
N ALA A 9 7.57 -62.37 -22.17
CA ALA A 9 6.41 -63.24 -22.10
C ALA A 9 5.24 -62.64 -21.31
N MET A 10 4.20 -62.37 -22.07
CA MET A 10 2.83 -61.93 -21.70
C MET A 10 2.17 -62.80 -20.63
N LEU A 11 1.44 -62.10 -19.75
CA LEU A 11 0.23 -62.62 -19.15
C LEU A 11 -0.88 -61.56 -19.18
N LEU A 12 -1.79 -61.71 -20.12
CA LEU A 12 -3.09 -61.07 -20.13
C LEU A 12 -3.90 -61.57 -18.93
N SER A 13 -4.20 -60.69 -18.02
CA SER A 13 -5.33 -60.88 -17.11
C SER A 13 -6.28 -59.70 -17.30
N SER A 14 -7.35 -59.99 -18.04
CA SER A 14 -8.51 -59.14 -18.23
C SER A 14 -9.23 -58.91 -16.88
N PHE A 15 -8.95 -57.77 -16.25
CA PHE A 15 -9.81 -57.26 -15.20
C PHE A 15 -10.79 -56.26 -15.84
N VAL A 16 -12.05 -56.71 -15.98
CA VAL A 16 -13.17 -55.82 -16.24
C VAL A 16 -13.40 -55.02 -14.96
N ALA A 17 -12.79 -53.86 -14.85
CA ALA A 17 -13.10 -52.85 -13.83
C ALA A 17 -14.23 -51.98 -14.38
N ARG A 18 -15.37 -52.17 -13.79
CA ARG A 18 -16.61 -51.38 -13.87
C ARG A 18 -16.26 -49.91 -13.68
N ALA A 19 -16.41 -49.10 -14.73
CA ALA A 19 -16.27 -47.68 -14.70
C ALA A 19 -17.36 -47.07 -13.81
N GLY A 20 -17.03 -46.82 -12.54
CA GLY A 20 -17.67 -45.83 -11.74
C GLY A 20 -17.04 -44.48 -12.13
N ASN A 21 -17.81 -43.66 -12.83
CA ASN A 21 -17.45 -42.24 -13.06
C ASN A 21 -17.43 -41.50 -11.72
N ASN A 22 -16.37 -41.68 -10.95
CA ASN A 22 -15.98 -40.72 -9.96
C ASN A 22 -15.07 -39.74 -10.71
N GLU A 23 -15.66 -38.75 -11.38
CA GLU A 23 -14.97 -37.51 -11.67
C GLU A 23 -14.49 -36.97 -10.32
N MET A 24 -13.19 -37.16 -10.03
CA MET A 24 -12.52 -36.40 -8.99
C MET A 24 -12.58 -34.95 -9.43
N VAL A 25 -13.60 -34.25 -9.03
CA VAL A 25 -13.61 -32.77 -9.05
C VAL A 25 -12.40 -32.36 -8.23
N PRO A 26 -11.42 -31.68 -8.81
CA PRO A 26 -10.28 -31.21 -8.04
C PRO A 26 -10.79 -30.32 -6.92
N GLN A 27 -10.66 -30.80 -5.68
CA GLN A 27 -11.19 -30.15 -4.45
C GLN A 27 -10.62 -28.75 -4.18
N ASN A 28 -9.76 -28.21 -5.07
CA ASN A 28 -9.04 -26.96 -4.92
C ASN A 28 -9.27 -25.95 -6.07
N ALA A 29 -10.26 -26.14 -6.91
CA ALA A 29 -10.57 -25.09 -7.89
C ALA A 29 -11.15 -23.88 -7.15
N PRO A 30 -10.58 -22.64 -7.32
CA PRO A 30 -11.10 -21.46 -6.66
C PRO A 30 -12.54 -21.22 -7.06
N THR A 31 -13.39 -20.90 -6.10
CA THR A 31 -14.79 -20.58 -6.38
C THR A 31 -14.86 -19.26 -7.18
N LYS A 32 -15.92 -19.07 -7.97
CA LYS A 32 -16.13 -17.80 -8.71
C LYS A 32 -16.00 -16.58 -7.79
N ALA A 33 -16.52 -16.66 -6.57
CA ALA A 33 -16.41 -15.59 -5.58
C ALA A 33 -14.97 -15.35 -5.11
N GLN A 34 -14.13 -16.38 -5.02
CA GLN A 34 -12.71 -16.23 -4.71
C GLN A 34 -11.97 -15.55 -5.86
N THR A 35 -12.19 -16.00 -7.10
CA THR A 35 -11.58 -15.41 -8.29
C THR A 35 -11.94 -13.91 -8.43
N GLU A 36 -13.20 -13.52 -8.19
CA GLU A 36 -13.63 -12.13 -8.24
C GLU A 36 -12.99 -11.27 -7.12
N ARG A 37 -12.81 -11.84 -5.93
CA ARG A 37 -12.12 -11.14 -4.81
C ARG A 37 -10.64 -10.92 -5.13
N ASP A 38 -9.99 -11.94 -5.66
CA ASP A 38 -8.57 -11.87 -6.00
C ASP A 38 -8.32 -10.89 -7.14
N ALA A 39 -9.17 -10.88 -8.17
CA ALA A 39 -9.11 -9.90 -9.24
C ALA A 39 -9.32 -8.46 -8.75
N ARG A 40 -10.22 -8.22 -7.78
CA ARG A 40 -10.40 -6.88 -7.17
C ARG A 40 -9.20 -6.46 -6.34
N ARG A 41 -8.57 -7.40 -5.61
CA ARG A 41 -7.35 -7.11 -4.84
C ARG A 41 -6.19 -6.76 -5.76
N GLU A 42 -6.03 -7.50 -6.85
CA GLU A 42 -4.99 -7.23 -7.83
C GLU A 42 -5.20 -5.88 -8.52
N ALA A 43 -6.43 -5.56 -8.93
CA ALA A 43 -6.76 -4.27 -9.50
C ALA A 43 -6.46 -3.11 -8.55
N TYR A 44 -6.79 -3.27 -7.25
CA TYR A 44 -6.50 -2.28 -6.23
C TYR A 44 -4.99 -2.14 -5.98
N ALA A 45 -4.25 -3.25 -5.95
CA ALA A 45 -2.80 -3.24 -5.79
C ALA A 45 -2.13 -2.50 -6.96
N ASN A 46 -2.58 -2.73 -8.19
CA ASN A 46 -2.08 -2.03 -9.37
C ASN A 46 -2.40 -0.52 -9.31
N GLU A 47 -3.59 -0.14 -8.84
CA GLU A 47 -3.94 1.27 -8.63
C GLU A 47 -2.99 1.96 -7.63
N ILE A 48 -2.68 1.30 -6.52
CA ILE A 48 -1.72 1.81 -5.54
C ILE A 48 -0.32 1.95 -6.15
N ASP A 49 0.13 0.98 -6.93
CA ASP A 49 1.42 1.02 -7.61
C ASP A 49 1.50 2.22 -8.57
N ASP A 50 0.46 2.44 -9.36
CA ASP A 50 0.37 3.57 -10.29
C ASP A 50 0.40 4.91 -9.54
N ILE A 51 -0.33 5.02 -8.43
CA ILE A 51 -0.36 6.20 -7.58
C ILE A 51 1.04 6.53 -7.06
N VAL A 52 1.75 5.55 -6.50
CA VAL A 52 3.09 5.77 -5.94
C VAL A 52 4.09 6.12 -7.04
N ARG A 53 4.09 5.38 -8.16
CA ARG A 53 5.00 5.61 -9.30
C ARG A 53 4.77 6.96 -9.97
N SER A 54 3.54 7.44 -9.99
CA SER A 54 3.22 8.75 -10.56
C SER A 54 3.77 9.93 -9.77
N ARG A 55 4.21 9.73 -8.52
CA ARG A 55 4.60 10.79 -7.57
C ARG A 55 3.55 11.91 -7.45
N ASN A 56 2.27 11.54 -7.63
CA ASN A 56 1.15 12.47 -7.58
C ASN A 56 0.03 11.87 -6.74
N TYR A 57 0.14 12.04 -5.43
CA TYR A 57 -0.79 11.44 -4.48
C TYR A 57 -1.02 12.33 -3.27
N ILE A 58 -2.09 12.00 -2.56
CA ILE A 58 -2.53 12.69 -1.35
C ILE A 58 -2.69 11.67 -0.25
N PHE A 59 -1.99 11.89 0.84
CA PHE A 59 -2.22 11.20 2.09
C PHE A 59 -3.29 11.92 2.91
N ARG A 60 -4.32 11.19 3.34
CA ARG A 60 -5.39 11.67 4.24
C ARG A 60 -5.21 11.06 5.61
N PRO A 61 -4.88 11.84 6.64
CA PRO A 61 -4.78 11.34 8.00
C PRO A 61 -6.17 11.00 8.57
N ILE A 62 -6.25 9.87 9.27
CA ILE A 62 -7.42 9.44 10.03
C ILE A 62 -7.13 9.57 11.53
N THR A 63 -5.90 9.26 11.93
CA THR A 63 -5.44 9.41 13.30
C THR A 63 -4.06 10.02 13.36
N MET A 64 -3.76 10.68 14.47
CA MET A 64 -2.43 11.18 14.82
C MET A 64 -2.03 10.59 16.17
N GLN A 65 -0.77 10.18 16.29
CA GLN A 65 -0.17 9.74 17.53
C GLN A 65 0.89 10.75 17.98
N ASN A 66 0.71 11.28 19.16
CA ASN A 66 1.76 12.04 19.83
C ASN A 66 2.79 11.05 20.41
N ILE A 67 4.06 11.17 19.98
CA ILE A 67 5.10 10.22 20.38
C ILE A 67 5.54 10.42 21.82
N VAL A 68 5.51 11.64 22.32
CA VAL A 68 5.95 11.96 23.68
C VAL A 68 4.97 11.35 24.70
N THR A 69 3.67 11.51 24.46
CA THR A 69 2.62 11.04 25.37
C THR A 69 2.07 9.67 25.01
N GLY A 70 2.34 9.16 23.79
CA GLY A 70 1.76 7.93 23.25
C GLY A 70 0.27 8.05 22.92
N SER A 71 -0.37 9.20 23.18
CA SER A 71 -1.79 9.39 22.97
C SER A 71 -2.13 9.39 21.46
N THR A 72 -3.19 8.69 21.10
CA THR A 72 -3.73 8.67 19.74
C THR A 72 -5.03 9.44 19.69
N ARG A 73 -5.19 10.31 18.70
CA ARG A 73 -6.43 11.07 18.46
C ARG A 73 -6.92 10.86 17.04
N SER A 74 -8.24 10.79 16.90
CA SER A 74 -8.90 10.74 15.61
C SER A 74 -8.96 12.12 14.97
N ILE A 75 -8.76 12.16 13.65
CA ILE A 75 -8.80 13.36 12.82
C ILE A 75 -10.02 13.25 11.92
N PHE A 76 -10.99 14.16 12.10
CA PHE A 76 -12.23 14.16 11.32
C PHE A 76 -12.28 15.30 10.29
N ALA A 77 -11.15 15.93 10.00
CA ALA A 77 -11.09 17.10 9.14
C ALA A 77 -10.59 16.73 7.74
N TYR A 78 -11.50 16.73 6.77
CA TYR A 78 -11.23 16.40 5.36
C TYR A 78 -10.27 17.37 4.65
N TYR A 79 -10.04 18.54 5.21
CA TYR A 79 -9.11 19.53 4.67
C TYR A 79 -7.66 19.27 5.06
N LEU A 80 -7.41 18.36 6.03
CA LEU A 80 -6.07 17.99 6.45
C LEU A 80 -5.50 16.93 5.50
N PHE A 81 -4.30 17.18 5.00
CA PHE A 81 -3.64 16.29 4.04
C PHE A 81 -2.14 16.54 3.93
N MET A 82 -1.42 15.58 3.36
CA MET A 82 -0.13 15.77 2.74
C MET A 82 -0.24 15.41 1.26
N GLY A 83 0.06 16.34 0.38
CA GLY A 83 0.13 16.13 -1.06
C GLY A 83 1.58 15.96 -1.52
N VAL A 84 1.86 14.97 -2.34
CA VAL A 84 3.10 14.86 -3.12
C VAL A 84 2.71 15.08 -4.58
N MET A 85 3.35 16.05 -5.23
CA MET A 85 3.07 16.45 -6.60
C MET A 85 4.38 16.63 -7.35
N ASP A 86 4.86 15.57 -8.00
CA ASP A 86 6.16 15.47 -8.66
C ASP A 86 7.33 15.77 -7.72
N ASP A 87 7.84 17.00 -7.75
CA ASP A 87 8.98 17.49 -6.98
C ASP A 87 8.57 18.34 -5.77
N LYS A 88 7.26 18.43 -5.46
CA LYS A 88 6.73 19.26 -4.37
C LYS A 88 5.96 18.46 -3.35
N VAL A 89 6.09 18.87 -2.11
CA VAL A 89 5.24 18.45 -1.00
C VAL A 89 4.41 19.62 -0.51
N ILE A 90 3.13 19.38 -0.31
CA ILE A 90 2.19 20.33 0.29
C ILE A 90 1.69 19.71 1.58
N LEU A 91 1.96 20.34 2.69
CA LEU A 91 1.48 19.91 4.00
C LEU A 91 0.36 20.81 4.50
N HIS A 92 -0.68 20.19 4.98
CA HIS A 92 -1.72 20.78 5.80
C HIS A 92 -2.10 19.75 6.86
N LEU A 93 -1.23 19.55 7.84
CA LEU A 93 -1.33 18.50 8.83
C LEU A 93 -1.34 19.07 10.24
N PRO A 94 -2.09 18.46 11.16
CA PRO A 94 -2.04 18.85 12.56
C PRO A 94 -0.70 18.43 13.16
N VAL A 95 -0.06 19.32 13.90
CA VAL A 95 1.20 19.05 14.61
C VAL A 95 0.98 18.88 16.09
N GLU A 96 -0.03 19.54 16.64
CA GLU A 96 -0.42 19.43 18.03
C GLU A 96 -1.94 19.52 18.19
N PHE A 97 -2.47 18.77 19.16
CA PHE A 97 -3.83 18.87 19.61
C PHE A 97 -3.83 19.24 21.08
N THR A 98 -4.18 20.46 21.39
CA THR A 98 -4.65 20.83 22.70
C THR A 98 -6.15 20.51 22.80
N SER A 99 -6.74 20.67 23.99
CA SER A 99 -8.16 20.35 24.19
C SER A 99 -9.10 21.21 23.33
N TYR A 100 -8.64 22.33 22.78
CA TYR A 100 -9.47 23.31 22.09
C TYR A 100 -8.90 23.80 20.75
N VAL A 101 -7.62 23.59 20.47
CA VAL A 101 -6.95 24.10 19.27
C VAL A 101 -6.22 22.99 18.54
N ILE A 102 -6.37 22.95 17.24
CA ILE A 102 -5.58 22.12 16.33
C ILE A 102 -4.54 23.02 15.71
N ASP A 103 -3.30 22.91 16.15
CA ASP A 103 -2.21 23.56 15.47
C ASP A 103 -1.83 22.76 14.22
N THR A 104 -1.78 23.45 13.10
CA THR A 104 -1.48 22.85 11.78
C THR A 104 -0.23 23.45 11.19
N VAL A 105 0.61 22.59 10.62
CA VAL A 105 1.66 23.04 9.71
C VAL A 105 1.06 23.24 8.33
N ASN A 106 1.38 24.38 7.72
CA ASN A 106 1.04 24.72 6.35
C ASN A 106 2.33 25.01 5.61
N LEU A 107 2.72 24.12 4.71
CA LEU A 107 4.00 24.18 4.02
C LEU A 107 3.82 23.78 2.55
N ASP A 108 4.50 24.49 1.65
CA ASP A 108 4.73 24.13 0.25
C ASP A 108 6.25 24.17 0.02
N ALA A 109 6.85 23.00 -0.21
CA ALA A 109 8.30 22.86 -0.33
C ALA A 109 8.70 21.94 -1.47
N TYR A 110 9.93 22.06 -1.93
CA TYR A 110 10.52 21.13 -2.87
C TYR A 110 10.98 19.87 -2.15
N ILE A 111 10.75 18.72 -2.79
CA ILE A 111 11.18 17.41 -2.31
C ILE A 111 12.64 17.18 -2.71
N GLU A 112 13.42 16.71 -1.74
CA GLU A 112 14.79 16.23 -1.91
C GLU A 112 14.86 14.74 -1.59
N ASP A 113 15.83 14.04 -2.18
CA ASP A 113 16.17 12.63 -1.84
C ASP A 113 14.97 11.67 -1.86
N TYR A 114 14.06 11.81 -2.85
CA TYR A 114 12.90 10.92 -2.96
C TYR A 114 13.32 9.48 -3.30
N SER A 115 12.91 8.54 -2.48
CA SER A 115 13.07 7.11 -2.69
C SER A 115 11.77 6.38 -2.45
N ALA A 116 11.40 5.47 -3.34
CA ALA A 116 10.24 4.59 -3.19
C ALA A 116 10.65 3.15 -3.52
N THR A 117 10.52 2.26 -2.56
CA THR A 117 10.88 0.85 -2.68
C THR A 117 9.69 -0.03 -2.34
N PHE A 118 9.50 -1.10 -3.13
CA PHE A 118 8.45 -2.09 -2.89
C PHE A 118 9.07 -3.39 -2.38
N SER A 119 8.58 -3.89 -1.26
CA SER A 119 9.02 -5.16 -0.67
C SER A 119 7.87 -5.76 0.14
N ASP A 120 7.69 -7.07 0.03
CA ASP A 120 6.74 -7.86 0.83
C ASP A 120 5.30 -7.31 0.82
N GLY A 121 4.84 -6.85 -0.35
CA GLY A 121 3.50 -6.29 -0.51
C GLY A 121 3.31 -4.91 0.11
N ASN A 122 4.41 -4.19 0.41
CA ASN A 122 4.38 -2.87 0.99
C ASN A 122 5.30 -1.90 0.26
N TRP A 123 4.87 -0.67 0.13
CA TRP A 123 5.70 0.44 -0.29
C TRP A 123 6.32 1.12 0.92
N ARG A 124 7.62 1.39 0.82
CA ARG A 124 8.33 2.32 1.70
C ARG A 124 8.76 3.50 0.86
N ILE A 125 8.29 4.69 1.22
CA ILE A 125 8.59 5.94 0.53
C ILE A 125 9.26 6.86 1.53
N THR A 126 10.38 7.43 1.15
CA THR A 126 11.11 8.40 1.98
C THR A 126 11.50 9.61 1.12
N PHE A 127 11.41 10.79 1.69
CA PHE A 127 11.91 12.02 1.08
C PHE A 127 12.14 13.08 2.15
N SER A 128 12.99 14.02 1.82
CA SER A 128 13.23 15.18 2.68
C SER A 128 12.79 16.48 2.00
N PHE A 129 12.61 17.51 2.77
CA PHE A 129 12.28 18.86 2.33
C PHE A 129 12.66 19.87 3.39
N MET A 130 12.72 21.14 3.02
CA MET A 130 13.08 22.23 3.93
C MET A 130 11.84 22.99 4.40
N ASP A 131 11.78 23.29 5.70
CA ASP A 131 10.87 24.26 6.30
C ASP A 131 11.73 25.41 6.85
N GLY A 132 11.87 26.48 6.07
CA GLY A 132 12.85 27.50 6.33
C GLY A 132 14.28 26.96 6.31
N ALA A 133 14.96 26.98 7.46
CA ALA A 133 16.31 26.44 7.63
C ALA A 133 16.33 25.00 8.17
N GLU A 134 15.18 24.43 8.50
CA GLU A 134 15.06 23.13 9.12
C GLU A 134 14.79 22.04 8.08
N LYS A 135 15.58 20.95 8.12
CA LYS A 135 15.38 19.79 7.28
C LYS A 135 14.39 18.84 7.95
N TRP A 136 13.31 18.53 7.23
CA TRP A 136 12.29 17.55 7.62
C TRP A 136 12.43 16.29 6.78
N LEU A 137 12.07 15.15 7.37
CA LEU A 137 12.03 13.85 6.67
C LEU A 137 10.63 13.27 6.77
N ALA A 138 10.09 12.87 5.64
CA ALA A 138 8.86 12.09 5.56
C ALA A 138 9.19 10.61 5.32
N GLU A 139 8.62 9.74 6.13
CA GLU A 139 8.67 8.29 5.95
C GLU A 139 7.24 7.77 5.83
N ILE A 140 6.91 7.17 4.68
CA ILE A 140 5.59 6.60 4.40
C ILE A 140 5.73 5.09 4.27
N PHE A 141 4.90 4.37 5.00
CA PHE A 141 4.73 2.94 4.86
C PHE A 141 3.29 2.66 4.42
N LEU A 142 3.14 2.09 3.22
CA LEU A 142 1.86 1.87 2.57
C LEU A 142 1.67 0.38 2.24
N SER A 143 0.61 -0.22 2.76
CA SER A 143 0.21 -1.58 2.39
C SER A 143 -0.47 -1.59 1.02
N ASN A 144 0.10 -2.34 0.08
CA ASN A 144 -0.46 -2.49 -1.27
C ASN A 144 -1.78 -3.28 -1.28
N ILE A 145 -2.01 -4.10 -0.24
CA ILE A 145 -3.21 -4.95 -0.13
C ILE A 145 -4.40 -4.18 0.46
N THR A 146 -4.14 -3.35 1.49
CA THR A 146 -5.20 -2.68 2.25
C THR A 146 -5.28 -1.19 2.00
N GLY A 147 -4.27 -0.57 1.37
CA GLY A 147 -4.13 0.88 1.24
C GLY A 147 -3.88 1.61 2.55
N GLN A 148 -3.77 0.88 3.66
CA GLN A 148 -3.46 1.50 4.95
C GLN A 148 -2.08 2.13 4.90
N THR A 149 -2.02 3.40 5.24
CA THR A 149 -0.81 4.22 5.13
C THR A 149 -0.42 4.75 6.49
N ARG A 150 0.85 4.57 6.85
CA ARG A 150 1.47 5.21 8.01
C ARG A 150 2.44 6.26 7.50
N LEU A 151 2.32 7.46 8.03
CA LEU A 151 3.24 8.56 7.77
C LEU A 151 3.94 8.94 9.08
N ALA A 152 5.26 9.02 9.05
CA ALA A 152 6.06 9.66 10.08
C ALA A 152 6.71 10.92 9.49
N LEU A 153 6.50 12.06 10.14
CA LEU A 153 7.22 13.29 9.87
C LEU A 153 8.25 13.50 10.97
N VAL A 154 9.51 13.42 10.60
CA VAL A 154 10.65 13.66 11.49
C VAL A 154 11.08 15.13 11.31
N THR A 155 11.02 15.87 12.38
CA THR A 155 11.43 17.28 12.46
C THR A 155 12.50 17.45 13.52
N PRO A 156 13.22 18.58 13.58
CA PRO A 156 14.15 18.84 14.67
C PRO A 156 13.51 18.79 16.06
N ASN A 157 12.22 19.07 16.16
CA ASN A 157 11.47 19.13 17.42
C ASN A 157 10.84 17.78 17.82
N GLY A 158 10.94 16.75 16.97
CA GLY A 158 10.41 15.42 17.26
C GLY A 158 9.83 14.75 16.05
N VAL A 159 9.08 13.65 16.29
CA VAL A 159 8.46 12.85 15.25
C VAL A 159 6.94 12.85 15.44
N MET A 160 6.19 13.15 14.40
CA MET A 160 4.74 13.03 14.36
C MET A 160 4.35 11.80 13.54
N ARG A 161 3.43 11.01 14.04
CA ARG A 161 2.96 9.80 13.35
C ARG A 161 1.49 9.89 13.05
N TYR A 162 1.16 9.53 11.81
CA TYR A 162 -0.22 9.52 11.33
C TYR A 162 -0.54 8.15 10.75
N LEU A 163 -1.78 7.73 10.91
CA LEU A 163 -2.38 6.62 10.19
C LEU A 163 -3.47 7.19 9.28
N GLY A 164 -3.54 6.70 8.06
CA GLY A 164 -4.49 7.21 7.08
C GLY A 164 -4.56 6.37 5.83
N THR A 165 -4.97 7.00 4.75
CA THR A 165 -5.08 6.40 3.42
C THR A 165 -4.39 7.27 2.38
N ILE A 166 -4.05 6.68 1.24
CA ILE A 166 -3.51 7.38 0.09
C ILE A 166 -4.55 7.40 -1.03
N GLU A 167 -4.60 8.50 -1.76
CA GLU A 167 -5.46 8.66 -2.94
C GLU A 167 -4.69 9.37 -4.07
N SER A 168 -5.15 9.20 -5.32
CA SER A 168 -4.53 9.87 -6.46
C SER A 168 -4.69 11.39 -6.37
N GLY A 169 -3.61 12.13 -6.61
CA GLY A 169 -3.59 13.60 -6.67
C GLY A 169 -4.47 14.19 -7.79
N ALA A 170 -4.77 13.41 -8.82
CA ALA A 170 -5.69 13.80 -9.89
C ALA A 170 -7.13 14.09 -9.40
N THR A 171 -7.50 13.52 -8.25
CA THR A 171 -8.85 13.68 -7.66
C THR A 171 -9.12 15.13 -7.23
N ILE A 172 -8.09 15.90 -6.85
CA ILE A 172 -8.25 17.32 -6.47
C ILE A 172 -8.62 18.19 -7.69
N LYS A 173 -8.03 17.92 -8.85
CA LYS A 173 -8.28 18.72 -10.06
C LYS A 173 -9.74 18.63 -10.53
N LYS A 174 -10.43 17.51 -10.31
CA LYS A 174 -11.83 17.32 -10.67
C LYS A 174 -12.80 18.09 -9.75
N LYS A 175 -12.51 18.25 -8.48
CA LYS A 175 -13.38 18.98 -7.52
C LYS A 175 -13.32 20.50 -7.67
N ARG A 176 -12.25 21.05 -8.26
CA ARG A 176 -12.13 22.50 -8.52
C ARG A 176 -12.84 22.99 -9.78
N LYS A 177 -13.35 22.09 -10.64
CA LYS A 177 -14.05 22.44 -11.91
C LYS A 177 -15.58 22.37 -11.80
N LYS A 178 -16.14 22.20 -10.63
CA LYS A 178 -17.58 22.32 -10.35
C LYS A 178 -17.80 23.52 -9.41
#